data_feb6be2aa1470f6ccf0e440733f50a9d
#
_entry.id   feb6be2aa1470f6ccf0e440733f50a9d
#
_cell.length_a   1.000
_cell.length_b   1.000
_cell.length_c   1.000
_cell.angle_alpha   90.00
_cell.angle_beta   90.00
_cell.angle_gamma   90.00
#
_symmetry.space_group_name_H-M   'P 1'
#
loop_
_entity.id
_entity.type
_entity.pdbx_description
1 polymer ?
#
loop_
_entity_poly.entity_id
_entity_poly.type
_entity_poly.pdbx_seq_one_letter_code
_entity_poly.pdbx_strand_id
1 'polypeptide(L)'
;MKESDLRVEWYSGTGAGGQNRNKVKNSCRITHIPTGIVSTAQTRDRSNSLKLAKETLIERVESAQSCSFNAKLSADRKQQVGSGMRGDKVRTYRFQDDIVCDHITGKKGSVKKVLAGNFDILW
;
A
#
# COMPACT_ATOMS: atom_id res chain seq x y z
N MET A 1 12.96 3.40 13.74
CA MET A 1 13.90 2.44 13.13
C MET A 1 15.05 2.21 14.09
N LYS A 2 15.38 0.97 14.43
CA LYS A 2 16.47 0.64 15.39
C LYS A 2 17.79 0.54 14.62
N GLU A 3 18.89 0.95 15.24
CA GLU A 3 20.22 0.85 14.59
C GLU A 3 20.66 -0.61 14.38
N SER A 4 20.20 -1.54 15.21
CA SER A 4 20.40 -2.98 15.06
C SER A 4 19.89 -3.56 13.74
N ASP A 5 18.90 -2.90 13.14
CA ASP A 5 18.21 -3.36 11.93
C ASP A 5 18.86 -2.82 10.66
N LEU A 6 19.95 -2.07 10.82
CA LEU A 6 20.67 -1.41 9.73
C LEU A 6 22.04 -2.07 9.50
N ARG A 7 22.28 -2.50 8.28
CA ARG A 7 23.60 -2.92 7.81
C ARG A 7 24.23 -1.81 6.97
N VAL A 8 25.35 -1.27 7.44
CA VAL A 8 26.06 -0.17 6.78
C VAL A 8 27.30 -0.73 6.09
N GLU A 9 27.44 -0.48 4.80
CA GLU A 9 28.60 -0.85 3.99
C GLU A 9 29.22 0.40 3.36
N TRP A 10 30.56 0.46 3.40
CA TRP A 10 31.34 1.55 2.83
C TRP A 10 32.05 1.11 1.56
N TYR A 11 31.94 1.88 0.50
CA TYR A 11 32.57 1.58 -0.78
C TYR A 11 33.14 2.84 -1.44
N SER A 12 34.00 2.67 -2.42
CA SER A 12 34.51 3.76 -3.25
C SER A 12 33.46 4.19 -4.29
N GLY A 13 33.24 5.49 -4.42
CA GLY A 13 32.22 6.02 -5.35
C GLY A 13 32.50 5.63 -6.80
N THR A 14 31.43 5.39 -7.56
CA THR A 14 31.49 5.08 -9.00
C THR A 14 31.24 6.33 -9.85
N GLY A 15 31.86 6.42 -11.03
CA GLY A 15 31.71 7.52 -11.98
C GLY A 15 32.99 8.32 -12.21
N ALA A 16 32.92 9.34 -13.07
CA ALA A 16 34.05 10.21 -13.42
C ALA A 16 34.58 10.93 -12.18
N GLY A 17 35.86 10.75 -11.86
CA GLY A 17 36.50 11.36 -10.69
C GLY A 17 38.00 11.10 -10.68
N GLY A 18 38.72 11.93 -9.93
CA GLY A 18 40.19 11.83 -9.78
C GLY A 18 40.62 10.68 -8.85
N GLN A 19 41.95 10.55 -8.69
CA GLN A 19 42.61 9.49 -7.92
C GLN A 19 42.06 9.31 -6.49
N ASN A 20 41.67 10.41 -5.83
CA ASN A 20 41.14 10.41 -4.47
C ASN A 20 39.78 9.64 -4.36
N ARG A 21 38.91 9.80 -5.35
CA ARG A 21 37.60 9.12 -5.38
C ARG A 21 37.72 7.62 -5.44
N ASN A 22 38.73 7.12 -6.14
CA ASN A 22 38.96 5.68 -6.30
C ASN A 22 39.62 5.03 -5.07
N LYS A 23 40.33 5.83 -4.26
CA LYS A 23 41.05 5.36 -3.08
C LYS A 23 40.24 5.44 -1.79
N VAL A 24 39.39 6.46 -1.65
CA VAL A 24 38.67 6.75 -0.41
C VAL A 24 37.24 6.18 -0.44
N LYS A 25 36.92 5.37 0.57
CA LYS A 25 35.58 4.78 0.73
C LYS A 25 34.65 5.74 1.49
N ASN A 26 34.19 6.80 0.83
CA ASN A 26 33.25 7.79 1.39
C ASN A 26 31.78 7.55 1.00
N SER A 27 31.53 6.64 0.06
CA SER A 27 30.19 6.26 -0.33
C SER A 27 29.61 5.23 0.62
N CYS A 28 28.35 5.40 0.97
CA CYS A 28 27.63 4.58 1.94
C CYS A 28 26.49 3.83 1.27
N ARG A 29 26.34 2.55 1.61
CA ARG A 29 25.16 1.74 1.32
C ARG A 29 24.58 1.28 2.65
N ILE A 30 23.30 1.54 2.86
CA ILE A 30 22.58 1.09 4.05
C ILE A 30 21.47 0.15 3.61
N THR A 31 21.42 -1.00 4.23
CA THR A 31 20.37 -2.01 4.02
C THR A 31 19.54 -2.14 5.29
N HIS A 32 18.24 -1.98 5.18
CA HIS A 32 17.30 -2.27 6.27
C HIS A 32 17.00 -3.76 6.27
N ILE A 33 17.51 -4.49 7.27
CA ILE A 33 17.47 -5.96 7.33
C ILE A 33 16.05 -6.52 7.25
N PRO A 34 15.05 -5.99 8.01
CA PRO A 34 13.71 -6.57 8.02
C PRO A 34 12.94 -6.45 6.70
N THR A 35 13.17 -5.35 5.94
CA THR A 35 12.45 -5.09 4.68
C THR A 35 13.29 -5.35 3.44
N GLY A 36 14.60 -5.50 3.59
CA GLY A 36 15.52 -5.64 2.46
C GLY A 36 15.71 -4.36 1.63
N ILE A 37 15.14 -3.23 2.05
CA ILE A 37 15.25 -1.96 1.32
C ILE A 37 16.66 -1.41 1.46
N VAL A 38 17.23 -0.98 0.33
CA VAL A 38 18.60 -0.48 0.25
C VAL A 38 18.58 1.00 -0.14
N SER A 39 19.40 1.80 0.52
CA SER A 39 19.70 3.18 0.15
C SER A 39 21.20 3.37 -0.02
N THR A 40 21.60 4.22 -0.97
CA THR A 40 23.00 4.53 -1.26
C THR A 40 23.19 6.03 -1.37
N ALA A 41 24.28 6.55 -0.82
CA ALA A 41 24.67 7.93 -0.98
C ALA A 41 26.17 8.06 -1.28
N GLN A 42 26.50 9.00 -2.15
CA GLN A 42 27.87 9.25 -2.62
C GLN A 42 28.18 10.74 -2.50
N THR A 43 28.78 11.13 -1.40
CA THR A 43 29.26 12.52 -1.19
C THR A 43 30.75 12.53 -0.94
N ARG A 44 31.38 13.72 -0.95
CA ARG A 44 32.80 13.88 -0.62
C ARG A 44 33.10 13.55 0.83
N ASP A 45 32.13 13.80 1.69
CA ASP A 45 32.26 13.61 3.12
C ASP A 45 31.50 12.35 3.58
N ARG A 46 32.16 11.55 4.39
CA ARG A 46 31.66 10.28 4.91
C ARG A 46 30.44 10.47 5.82
N SER A 47 30.45 11.52 6.65
CA SER A 47 29.34 11.81 7.57
C SER A 47 28.09 12.24 6.81
N ASN A 48 28.24 13.05 5.77
CA ASN A 48 27.16 13.49 4.91
C ASN A 48 26.56 12.32 4.09
N SER A 49 27.41 11.41 3.60
CA SER A 49 26.94 10.18 2.93
C SER A 49 26.07 9.33 3.84
N LEU A 50 26.47 9.18 5.10
CA LEU A 50 25.70 8.40 6.08
C LEU A 50 24.35 9.05 6.38
N LYS A 51 24.35 10.39 6.61
CA LYS A 51 23.10 11.14 6.87
C LYS A 51 22.12 11.01 5.71
N LEU A 52 22.56 11.31 4.51
CA LEU A 52 21.72 11.27 3.32
C LEU A 52 21.19 9.86 3.03
N ALA A 53 22.04 8.84 3.21
CA ALA A 53 21.60 7.46 3.04
C ALA A 53 20.55 7.04 4.08
N LYS A 54 20.70 7.50 5.35
CA LYS A 54 19.70 7.25 6.40
C LYS A 54 18.36 7.93 6.09
N GLU A 55 18.39 9.20 5.72
CA GLU A 55 17.18 9.97 5.36
C GLU A 55 16.42 9.33 4.20
N THR A 56 17.11 9.04 3.12
CA THR A 56 16.51 8.37 1.94
C THR A 56 15.97 6.98 2.27
N LEU A 57 16.64 6.26 3.19
CA LEU A 57 16.17 4.95 3.63
C LEU A 57 14.86 5.06 4.41
N ILE A 58 14.75 6.03 5.33
CA ILE A 58 13.54 6.26 6.12
C ILE A 58 12.36 6.56 5.18
N GLU A 59 12.52 7.50 4.25
CA GLU A 59 11.49 7.83 3.27
C GLU A 59 11.03 6.63 2.45
N ARG A 60 11.98 5.80 2.00
CA ARG A 60 11.64 4.58 1.24
C ARG A 60 10.90 3.54 2.06
N VAL A 61 11.28 3.35 3.32
CA VAL A 61 10.62 2.39 4.22
C VAL A 61 9.20 2.87 4.53
N GLU A 62 9.02 4.16 4.85
CA GLU A 62 7.70 4.76 5.12
C GLU A 62 6.79 4.70 3.88
N SER A 63 7.34 5.03 2.71
CA SER A 63 6.61 4.93 1.44
C SER A 63 6.19 3.49 1.14
N ALA A 64 7.06 2.51 1.36
CA ALA A 64 6.74 1.10 1.17
C ALA A 64 5.65 0.61 2.14
N GLN A 65 5.70 1.05 3.40
CA GLN A 65 4.68 0.72 4.40
C GLN A 65 3.32 1.34 4.05
N SER A 66 3.30 2.61 3.68
CA SER A 66 2.06 3.30 3.28
C SER A 66 1.45 2.69 2.02
N CYS A 67 2.27 2.33 1.04
CA CYS A 67 1.83 1.65 -0.17
C CYS A 67 1.22 0.28 0.14
N SER A 68 1.86 -0.52 1.00
CA SER A 68 1.35 -1.84 1.41
C SER A 68 0.03 -1.73 2.18
N PHE A 69 -0.10 -0.74 3.05
CA PHE A 69 -1.33 -0.47 3.80
C PHE A 69 -2.47 -0.06 2.87
N ASN A 70 -2.21 0.88 1.95
CA ASN A 70 -3.19 1.34 0.98
C ASN A 70 -3.62 0.23 0.01
N ALA A 71 -2.70 -0.66 -0.38
CA ALA A 71 -3.01 -1.82 -1.21
C ALA A 71 -3.96 -2.80 -0.51
N LYS A 72 -3.71 -3.09 0.78
CA LYS A 72 -4.60 -3.93 1.59
C LYS A 72 -5.99 -3.30 1.71
N LEU A 73 -6.05 -2.02 2.10
CA LEU A 73 -7.31 -1.29 2.24
C LEU A 73 -8.10 -1.25 0.92
N SER A 74 -7.41 -1.07 -0.21
CA SER A 74 -8.04 -1.10 -1.53
C SER A 74 -8.56 -2.48 -1.91
N ALA A 75 -7.83 -3.55 -1.54
CA ALA A 75 -8.28 -4.93 -1.75
C ALA A 75 -9.54 -5.23 -0.93
N ASP A 76 -9.55 -4.85 0.36
CA ASP A 76 -10.71 -5.02 1.24
C ASP A 76 -11.94 -4.27 0.70
N ARG A 77 -11.75 -3.02 0.27
CA ARG A 77 -12.82 -2.24 -0.36
C ARG A 77 -13.37 -2.88 -1.64
N LYS A 78 -12.47 -3.37 -2.51
CA LYS A 78 -12.89 -4.10 -3.72
C LYS A 78 -13.68 -5.36 -3.40
N GLN A 79 -13.28 -6.08 -2.36
CA GLN A 79 -13.98 -7.28 -1.93
C GLN A 79 -15.39 -6.95 -1.39
N GLN A 80 -15.54 -5.84 -0.64
CA GLN A 80 -16.83 -5.40 -0.10
C GLN A 80 -17.77 -4.84 -1.19
N VAL A 81 -17.23 -4.08 -2.13
CA VAL A 81 -18.03 -3.42 -3.20
C VAL A 81 -18.31 -4.38 -4.35
N GLY A 82 -17.50 -5.44 -4.48
CA GLY A 82 -17.55 -6.33 -5.64
C GLY A 82 -17.00 -5.68 -6.91
N SER A 83 -17.35 -6.19 -8.07
CA SER A 83 -16.85 -5.69 -9.36
C SER A 83 -17.51 -4.38 -9.79
N GLY A 84 -18.61 -3.97 -9.16
CA GLY A 84 -19.44 -2.84 -9.56
C GLY A 84 -20.19 -3.07 -10.88
N MET A 85 -20.11 -4.26 -11.44
CA MET A 85 -20.82 -4.60 -12.66
C MET A 85 -22.32 -4.70 -12.43
N ARG A 86 -23.12 -4.43 -13.47
CA ARG A 86 -24.57 -4.54 -13.40
C ARG A 86 -25.08 -5.93 -12.99
N GLY A 87 -24.25 -6.96 -13.20
CA GLY A 87 -24.51 -8.34 -12.77
C GLY A 87 -24.42 -8.57 -11.28
N ASP A 88 -23.66 -7.74 -10.54
CA ASP A 88 -23.42 -7.89 -9.09
C ASP A 88 -24.50 -7.27 -8.23
N LYS A 89 -25.58 -6.80 -8.84
CA LYS A 89 -26.71 -6.24 -8.08
C LYS A 89 -27.37 -7.34 -7.22
N VAL A 90 -27.42 -7.07 -5.93
CA VAL A 90 -28.08 -7.98 -4.95
C VAL A 90 -29.59 -7.80 -4.98
N ARG A 91 -30.05 -6.55 -4.97
CA ARG A 91 -31.49 -6.22 -4.91
C ARG A 91 -31.86 -5.10 -5.90
N THR A 92 -33.11 -5.17 -6.38
CA THR A 92 -33.70 -4.10 -7.19
C THR A 92 -34.99 -3.62 -6.51
N TYR A 93 -35.08 -2.32 -6.24
CA TYR A 93 -36.24 -1.67 -5.66
C TYR A 93 -37.00 -0.92 -6.76
N ARG A 94 -38.28 -1.28 -6.96
CA ARG A 94 -39.21 -0.60 -7.84
C ARG A 94 -40.25 0.10 -7.00
N PHE A 95 -40.06 1.38 -6.75
CA PHE A 95 -40.93 2.15 -5.87
C PHE A 95 -42.33 2.37 -6.46
N GLN A 96 -42.45 2.48 -7.78
CA GLN A 96 -43.73 2.65 -8.50
C GLN A 96 -44.64 1.43 -8.31
N ASP A 97 -44.06 0.23 -8.36
CA ASP A 97 -44.80 -1.02 -8.30
C ASP A 97 -44.86 -1.61 -6.90
N ASP A 98 -44.26 -0.94 -5.90
CA ASP A 98 -44.04 -1.45 -4.53
C ASP A 98 -43.38 -2.86 -4.51
N ILE A 99 -42.52 -3.16 -5.45
CA ILE A 99 -41.86 -4.48 -5.58
C ILE A 99 -40.37 -4.36 -5.32
N VAL A 100 -39.84 -5.20 -4.41
CA VAL A 100 -38.42 -5.47 -4.27
C VAL A 100 -38.14 -6.90 -4.76
N CYS A 101 -37.08 -7.06 -5.54
CA CYS A 101 -36.61 -8.36 -6.02
C CYS A 101 -35.18 -8.59 -5.52
N ASP A 102 -34.97 -9.64 -4.77
CA ASP A 102 -33.64 -10.12 -4.40
C ASP A 102 -33.13 -11.05 -5.51
N HIS A 103 -31.93 -10.74 -6.06
CA HIS A 103 -31.35 -11.49 -7.17
C HIS A 103 -30.57 -12.71 -6.72
N ILE A 104 -30.24 -12.83 -5.43
CA ILE A 104 -29.55 -13.98 -4.86
C ILE A 104 -30.55 -15.09 -4.56
N THR A 105 -31.66 -14.76 -3.86
CA THR A 105 -32.69 -15.72 -3.45
C THR A 105 -33.79 -15.90 -4.49
N GLY A 106 -33.90 -14.95 -5.45
CA GLY A 106 -34.99 -14.92 -6.43
C GLY A 106 -36.36 -14.50 -5.86
N LYS A 107 -36.44 -14.21 -4.58
CA LYS A 107 -37.70 -13.86 -3.92
C LYS A 107 -38.12 -12.40 -4.19
N LYS A 108 -39.41 -12.16 -4.13
CA LYS A 108 -40.02 -10.83 -4.30
C LYS A 108 -40.82 -10.44 -3.07
N GLY A 109 -40.79 -9.15 -2.70
CA GLY A 109 -41.50 -8.62 -1.56
C GLY A 109 -41.98 -7.19 -1.79
N SER A 110 -42.72 -6.61 -0.82
CA SER A 110 -43.13 -5.20 -0.85
C SER A 110 -41.99 -4.32 -0.38
N VAL A 111 -41.70 -3.24 -1.12
CA VAL A 111 -40.68 -2.23 -0.77
C VAL A 111 -40.98 -1.61 0.59
N LYS A 112 -42.26 -1.27 0.86
CA LYS A 112 -42.71 -0.65 2.12
C LYS A 112 -42.37 -1.55 3.33
N LYS A 113 -42.62 -2.85 3.23
CA LYS A 113 -42.33 -3.81 4.31
C LYS A 113 -40.84 -3.95 4.55
N VAL A 114 -40.05 -4.03 3.49
CA VAL A 114 -38.59 -4.15 3.59
C VAL A 114 -37.96 -2.88 4.18
N LEU A 115 -38.42 -1.69 3.80
CA LEU A 115 -37.98 -0.43 4.39
C LEU A 115 -38.42 -0.25 5.85
N ALA A 116 -39.51 -0.90 6.25
CA ALA A 116 -39.94 -0.97 7.65
C ALA A 116 -39.15 -1.96 8.51
N GLY A 117 -38.15 -2.66 7.90
CA GLY A 117 -37.25 -3.59 8.59
C GLY A 117 -37.62 -5.08 8.48
N ASN A 118 -38.72 -5.42 7.81
CA ASN A 118 -39.15 -6.82 7.61
C ASN A 118 -38.39 -7.45 6.44
N PHE A 119 -37.16 -7.90 6.69
CA PHE A 119 -36.33 -8.57 5.69
C PHE A 119 -36.65 -10.06 5.52
N ASP A 120 -37.36 -10.67 6.45
CA ASP A 120 -37.70 -12.11 6.45
C ASP A 120 -38.46 -12.57 5.19
N ILE A 121 -39.11 -11.61 4.50
CA ILE A 121 -39.83 -11.86 3.25
C ILE A 121 -38.88 -12.19 2.08
N LEU A 122 -37.60 -11.82 2.19
CA LEU A 122 -36.57 -11.99 1.16
C LEU A 122 -35.57 -13.12 1.47
N TRP A 123 -35.66 -13.70 2.65
CA TRP A 123 -34.81 -14.82 3.11
C TRP A 123 -35.43 -16.21 2.91
#